data_3bf8ae9e5f9e628c9dfe578b552b4513
#
_entry.id   3bf8ae9e5f9e628c9dfe578b552b4513
#
_cell.length_a   1.000
_cell.length_b   1.000
_cell.length_c   1.000
_cell.angle_alpha   90.00
_cell.angle_beta   90.00
_cell.angle_gamma   90.00
#
_symmetry.space_group_name_H-M   'P 1'
#
loop_
_entity.id
_entity.type
_entity.pdbx_description
1 polymer ?
#
loop_
_entity_poly.entity_id
_entity_poly.type
_entity_poly.pdbx_seq_one_letter_code
_entity_poly.pdbx_strand_id
1 'polypeptide(L)'
;MKKAAYFLFILVTFLLIGNRSQAQQYTPNYQFAAGLKFGGYENGISGKYFINTNTSLEGLLGFRSHGLVFTGLYELNVPVFNTEGFRFYYGFGGHVGAVGAGVYKRFNGDNEFYNSSQVLLGADGVVGLEYVIPNSPIAVSLDLNPRLELASGPFFDLAPGLGIKYTF
;
A
#
# COMPACT_ATOMS: atom_id res chain seq x y z
N MET A 1 -11.54 -2.52 -28.05
CA MET A 1 -10.94 -3.76 -27.54
C MET A 1 -9.50 -3.99 -28.02
N LYS A 2 -9.14 -3.81 -29.31
CA LYS A 2 -7.76 -4.05 -29.81
C LYS A 2 -6.71 -3.13 -29.18
N LYS A 3 -7.02 -1.84 -28.91
CA LYS A 3 -6.08 -0.88 -28.29
C LYS A 3 -5.73 -1.25 -26.84
N ALA A 4 -6.67 -1.79 -26.06
CA ALA A 4 -6.42 -2.25 -24.69
C ALA A 4 -5.52 -3.50 -24.65
N ALA A 5 -5.67 -4.39 -25.64
CA ALA A 5 -4.80 -5.57 -25.75
C ALA A 5 -3.36 -5.20 -26.10
N TYR A 6 -3.14 -4.19 -26.95
CA TYR A 6 -1.78 -3.68 -27.22
C TYR A 6 -1.14 -3.03 -26.01
N PHE A 7 -1.92 -2.27 -25.24
CA PHE A 7 -1.42 -1.63 -24.01
C PHE A 7 -1.03 -2.68 -22.95
N LEU A 8 -1.85 -3.71 -22.80
CA LEU A 8 -1.56 -4.82 -21.90
C LEU A 8 -0.31 -5.61 -22.35
N PHE A 9 -0.17 -5.85 -23.67
CA PHE A 9 0.98 -6.55 -24.24
C PHE A 9 2.27 -5.75 -24.05
N ILE A 10 2.25 -4.44 -24.26
CA ILE A 10 3.40 -3.55 -24.02
C ILE A 10 3.77 -3.53 -22.53
N LEU A 11 2.79 -3.47 -21.63
CA LEU A 11 3.01 -3.50 -20.18
C LEU A 11 3.64 -4.82 -19.74
N VAL A 12 3.16 -5.95 -20.26
CA VAL A 12 3.72 -7.28 -19.98
C VAL A 12 5.14 -7.43 -20.54
N THR A 13 5.40 -6.88 -21.73
CA THR A 13 6.76 -6.93 -22.35
C THR A 13 7.73 -6.06 -21.55
N PHE A 14 7.31 -4.93 -21.04
CA PHE A 14 8.14 -4.06 -20.19
C PHE A 14 8.48 -4.74 -18.84
N LEU A 15 7.56 -5.54 -18.29
CA LEU A 15 7.78 -6.34 -17.08
C LEU A 15 8.75 -7.52 -17.32
N LEU A 16 8.84 -8.03 -18.56
CA LEU A 16 9.71 -9.13 -18.92
C LEU A 16 11.15 -8.72 -19.31
N ILE A 17 11.37 -7.43 -19.63
CA ILE A 17 12.72 -6.87 -19.85
C ILE A 17 13.36 -6.48 -18.50
N GLY A 18 13.16 -7.29 -17.48
CA GLY A 18 13.91 -7.20 -16.24
C GLY A 18 15.36 -7.55 -16.48
N ASN A 19 16.20 -6.54 -16.81
CA ASN A 19 17.62 -6.67 -16.67
C ASN A 19 17.91 -7.23 -15.28
N ARG A 20 18.60 -8.34 -15.21
CA ARG A 20 19.20 -8.83 -13.97
C ARG A 20 20.25 -7.82 -13.54
N SER A 21 19.82 -6.69 -13.01
CA SER A 21 20.69 -5.86 -12.18
C SER A 21 21.17 -6.78 -11.08
N GLN A 22 22.48 -6.98 -10.99
CA GLN A 22 23.08 -7.55 -9.79
C GLN A 22 22.61 -6.63 -8.66
N ALA A 23 21.60 -7.07 -7.94
CA ALA A 23 21.14 -6.38 -6.77
C ALA A 23 22.33 -6.34 -5.81
N GLN A 24 22.94 -5.19 -5.65
CA GLN A 24 23.75 -4.94 -4.49
C GLN A 24 22.87 -5.33 -3.32
N GLN A 25 23.41 -6.19 -2.45
CA GLN A 25 22.69 -6.71 -1.29
C GLN A 25 22.45 -5.53 -0.36
N TYR A 26 21.34 -4.80 -0.63
CA TYR A 26 20.93 -3.65 0.16
C TYR A 26 20.26 -4.20 1.43
N THR A 27 20.96 -4.13 2.53
CA THR A 27 20.36 -4.40 3.85
C THR A 27 19.45 -3.24 4.18
N PRO A 28 18.18 -3.48 4.55
CA PRO A 28 17.32 -2.38 5.02
C PRO A 28 18.03 -1.69 6.20
N ASN A 29 17.99 -0.35 6.22
CA ASN A 29 18.62 0.43 7.28
C ASN A 29 17.89 0.27 8.63
N TYR A 30 16.79 -0.50 8.66
CA TYR A 30 15.99 -0.76 9.85
C TYR A 30 15.30 -2.12 9.73
N GLN A 31 14.94 -2.70 10.86
CA GLN A 31 14.15 -3.93 10.91
C GLN A 31 12.67 -3.66 11.15
N PHE A 32 12.35 -2.63 11.93
CA PHE A 32 10.99 -2.24 12.26
C PHE A 32 10.80 -0.74 12.07
N ALA A 33 9.65 -0.34 11.56
CA ALA A 33 9.24 1.05 11.53
C ALA A 33 7.77 1.18 11.94
N ALA A 34 7.45 2.24 12.67
CA ALA A 34 6.08 2.56 13.04
C ALA A 34 5.80 4.04 12.81
N GLY A 35 4.58 4.36 12.43
CA GLY A 35 4.25 5.74 12.11
C GLY A 35 2.81 5.96 11.70
N LEU A 36 2.60 7.05 11.00
CA LEU A 36 1.30 7.49 10.52
C LEU A 36 1.21 7.30 9.01
N LYS A 37 0.04 6.92 8.55
CA LYS A 37 -0.31 6.86 7.13
C LYS A 37 -1.54 7.73 6.90
N PHE A 38 -1.44 8.63 5.93
CA PHE A 38 -2.49 9.55 5.52
C PHE A 38 -2.95 9.13 4.13
N GLY A 39 -4.23 8.83 4.00
CA GLY A 39 -4.84 8.46 2.73
C GLY A 39 -5.95 9.43 2.33
N GLY A 40 -6.48 9.28 1.13
CA GLY A 40 -7.53 10.15 0.63
C GLY A 40 -8.81 10.14 1.46
N TYR A 41 -9.12 9.04 2.15
CA TYR A 41 -10.32 8.87 2.98
C TYR A 41 -10.07 8.03 4.25
N GLU A 42 -8.87 7.52 4.43
CA GLU A 42 -8.46 6.70 5.57
C GLU A 42 -7.11 7.18 6.08
N ASN A 43 -7.07 7.55 7.34
CA ASN A 43 -5.83 7.87 8.02
C ASN A 43 -5.60 6.83 9.10
N GLY A 44 -4.35 6.50 9.39
CA GLY A 44 -4.09 5.42 10.31
C GLY A 44 -2.71 5.39 10.92
N ILE A 45 -2.52 4.38 11.75
CA ILE A 45 -1.22 4.02 12.32
C ILE A 45 -0.72 2.80 11.55
N SER A 46 0.52 2.85 11.08
CA SER A 46 1.13 1.71 10.40
C SER A 46 2.37 1.22 11.12
N GLY A 47 2.61 -0.09 11.01
CA GLY A 47 3.83 -0.74 11.43
C GLY A 47 4.35 -1.62 10.29
N LYS A 48 5.63 -1.47 9.95
CA LYS A 48 6.32 -2.25 8.92
C LYS A 48 7.47 -3.03 9.54
N TYR A 49 7.52 -4.32 9.25
CA TYR A 49 8.55 -5.23 9.75
C TYR A 49 9.22 -5.97 8.60
N PHE A 50 10.54 -5.90 8.49
CA PHE A 50 11.32 -6.64 7.51
C PHE A 50 11.58 -8.07 8.00
N ILE A 51 11.03 -9.05 7.27
CA ILE A 51 11.27 -10.48 7.50
C ILE A 51 12.68 -10.85 7.00
N ASN A 52 13.07 -10.25 5.90
CA ASN A 52 14.40 -10.39 5.29
C ASN A 52 14.75 -9.09 4.53
N THR A 53 15.90 -9.08 3.88
CA THR A 53 16.44 -7.90 3.18
C THR A 53 15.47 -7.23 2.21
N ASN A 54 14.62 -8.01 1.55
CA ASN A 54 13.77 -7.52 0.46
C ASN A 54 12.27 -7.72 0.72
N THR A 55 11.90 -8.31 1.85
CA THR A 55 10.51 -8.65 2.14
C THR A 55 10.08 -8.06 3.46
N SER A 56 8.94 -7.40 3.48
CA SER A 56 8.33 -6.84 4.68
C SER A 56 6.86 -7.21 4.82
N LEU A 57 6.40 -7.14 6.06
CA LEU A 57 4.97 -7.12 6.40
C LEU A 57 4.62 -5.71 6.87
N GLU A 58 3.57 -5.13 6.35
CA GLU A 58 2.99 -3.89 6.86
C GLU A 58 1.59 -4.15 7.41
N GLY A 59 1.35 -3.71 8.64
CA GLY A 59 0.03 -3.66 9.25
C GLY A 59 -0.42 -2.22 9.36
N LEU A 60 -1.65 -1.92 8.94
CA LEU A 60 -2.26 -0.59 9.02
C LEU A 60 -3.57 -0.68 9.79
N LEU A 61 -3.70 0.10 10.85
CA LEU A 61 -4.98 0.37 11.51
C LEU A 61 -5.52 1.71 11.01
N GLY A 62 -6.47 1.62 10.10
CA GLY A 62 -7.09 2.76 9.44
C GLY A 62 -8.33 3.24 10.18
N PHE A 63 -8.42 4.55 10.36
CA PHE A 63 -9.57 5.24 10.93
C PHE A 63 -10.36 5.89 9.80
N ARG A 64 -11.64 5.56 9.71
CA ARG A 64 -12.59 6.14 8.76
C ARG A 64 -13.68 6.89 9.49
N SER A 65 -14.44 7.70 8.77
CA SER A 65 -15.68 8.25 9.32
C SER A 65 -16.60 7.10 9.74
N HIS A 66 -16.84 6.96 11.05
CA HIS A 66 -17.70 5.94 11.66
C HIS A 66 -17.17 4.49 11.54
N GLY A 67 -15.84 4.28 11.44
CA GLY A 67 -15.33 2.92 11.34
C GLY A 67 -13.84 2.75 11.50
N LEU A 68 -13.45 1.48 11.63
CA LEU A 68 -12.07 1.02 11.72
C LEU A 68 -11.83 -0.07 10.68
N VAL A 69 -10.66 -0.01 10.07
CA VAL A 69 -10.21 -1.03 9.10
C VAL A 69 -8.80 -1.45 9.47
N PHE A 70 -8.58 -2.74 9.56
CA PHE A 70 -7.24 -3.32 9.66
C PHE A 70 -6.84 -3.86 8.30
N THR A 71 -5.69 -3.42 7.79
CA THR A 71 -5.10 -3.91 6.53
C THR A 71 -3.76 -4.56 6.81
N GLY A 72 -3.54 -5.75 6.28
CA GLY A 72 -2.26 -6.45 6.31
C GLY A 72 -1.70 -6.62 4.91
N LEU A 73 -0.44 -6.26 4.70
CA LEU A 73 0.24 -6.30 3.41
C LEU A 73 1.54 -7.12 3.51
N TYR A 74 1.77 -7.94 2.50
CA TYR A 74 3.05 -8.58 2.23
C TYR A 74 3.72 -7.83 1.08
N GLU A 75 4.92 -7.32 1.30
CA GLU A 75 5.57 -6.40 0.38
C GLU A 75 6.96 -6.89 -0.03
N LEU A 76 7.27 -6.72 -1.30
CA LEU A 76 8.60 -6.87 -1.86
C LEU A 76 9.21 -5.49 -2.08
N ASN A 77 10.42 -5.30 -1.55
CA ASN A 77 11.12 -4.03 -1.56
C ASN A 77 12.37 -4.15 -2.44
N VAL A 78 12.53 -3.22 -3.37
CA VAL A 78 13.62 -3.19 -4.35
C VAL A 78 14.33 -1.84 -4.25
N PRO A 79 15.67 -1.80 -4.07
CA PRO A 79 16.42 -0.55 -4.13
C PRO A 79 16.31 0.06 -5.52
N VAL A 80 16.14 1.37 -5.59
CA VAL A 80 15.99 2.10 -6.86
C VAL A 80 16.85 3.37 -6.89
N PHE A 81 17.07 3.89 -8.08
CA PHE A 81 17.83 5.12 -8.36
C PHE A 81 19.31 5.10 -7.96
N ASN A 82 19.89 3.94 -7.62
CA ASN A 82 21.24 3.82 -7.05
C ASN A 82 21.53 4.82 -5.92
N THR A 83 20.48 5.19 -5.20
CA THR A 83 20.51 6.16 -4.10
C THR A 83 20.21 5.44 -2.80
N GLU A 84 21.10 5.63 -1.84
CA GLU A 84 20.91 5.06 -0.51
C GLU A 84 19.61 5.58 0.12
N GLY A 85 18.85 4.67 0.75
CA GLY A 85 17.59 5.00 1.40
C GLY A 85 16.36 4.97 0.50
N PHE A 86 16.52 4.99 -0.84
CA PHE A 86 15.37 4.87 -1.75
C PHE A 86 15.00 3.43 -2.05
N ARG A 87 13.71 3.10 -1.92
CA ARG A 87 13.13 1.79 -2.24
C ARG A 87 11.83 1.95 -3.01
N PHE A 88 11.67 1.14 -4.00
CA PHE A 88 10.38 0.84 -4.59
C PHE A 88 9.81 -0.39 -3.87
N TYR A 89 8.55 -0.37 -3.51
CA TYR A 89 7.89 -1.54 -2.97
C TYR A 89 6.56 -1.81 -3.66
N TYR A 90 6.21 -3.07 -3.70
CA TYR A 90 4.94 -3.54 -4.21
C TYR A 90 4.52 -4.79 -3.46
N GLY A 91 3.23 -5.03 -3.40
CA GLY A 91 2.75 -6.13 -2.61
C GLY A 91 1.26 -6.37 -2.73
N PHE A 92 0.81 -7.31 -1.94
CA PHE A 92 -0.59 -7.68 -1.84
C PHE A 92 -0.95 -8.04 -0.41
N GLY A 93 -2.24 -8.03 -0.13
CA GLY A 93 -2.76 -8.37 1.18
C GLY A 93 -4.26 -8.35 1.23
N GLY A 94 -4.79 -7.98 2.37
CA GLY A 94 -6.22 -7.88 2.55
C GLY A 94 -6.57 -7.00 3.74
N HIS A 95 -7.84 -6.65 3.79
CA HIS A 95 -8.37 -5.87 4.89
C HIS A 95 -9.62 -6.50 5.49
N VAL A 96 -9.82 -6.20 6.75
CA VAL A 96 -11.05 -6.46 7.48
C VAL A 96 -11.40 -5.24 8.32
N GLY A 97 -12.69 -4.91 8.38
CA GLY A 97 -13.12 -3.75 9.16
C GLY A 97 -14.61 -3.72 9.41
N ALA A 98 -15.02 -2.68 10.10
CA ALA A 98 -16.41 -2.38 10.32
C ALA A 98 -16.64 -0.87 10.20
N VAL A 99 -17.70 -0.49 9.51
CA VAL A 99 -18.14 0.89 9.37
C VAL A 99 -19.60 1.00 9.78
N GLY A 100 -19.96 2.08 10.46
CA GLY A 100 -21.32 2.41 10.80
C GLY A 100 -22.13 2.93 9.60
N ALA A 101 -23.42 3.18 9.82
CA ALA A 101 -24.27 3.84 8.84
C ALA A 101 -23.69 5.22 8.46
N GLY A 102 -23.75 5.56 7.19
CA GLY A 102 -23.24 6.83 6.68
C GLY A 102 -22.70 6.75 5.27
N VAL A 103 -21.95 7.78 4.89
CA VAL A 103 -21.32 7.88 3.57
C VAL A 103 -19.93 7.24 3.62
N TYR A 104 -19.74 6.22 2.82
CA TYR A 104 -18.43 5.64 2.57
C TYR A 104 -17.80 6.38 1.39
N LYS A 105 -16.83 7.22 1.69
CA LYS A 105 -16.10 7.98 0.66
C LYS A 105 -15.17 7.05 -0.12
N ARG A 106 -15.21 7.16 -1.43
CA ARG A 106 -14.31 6.48 -2.37
C ARG A 106 -13.43 7.52 -3.05
N PHE A 107 -12.21 7.14 -3.36
CA PHE A 107 -11.31 8.00 -4.12
C PHE A 107 -11.59 7.92 -5.63
N ASN A 108 -11.93 6.73 -6.10
CA ASN A 108 -12.19 6.46 -7.52
C ASN A 108 -13.60 5.90 -7.70
N GLY A 109 -14.57 6.77 -7.83
CA GLY A 109 -15.97 6.42 -8.06
C GLY A 109 -16.94 7.15 -7.16
N ASP A 110 -18.21 6.80 -7.28
CA ASP A 110 -19.28 7.37 -6.48
C ASP A 110 -19.19 6.89 -5.03
N ASN A 111 -19.59 7.74 -4.11
CA ASN A 111 -19.66 7.38 -2.71
C ASN A 111 -20.73 6.31 -2.48
N GLU A 112 -20.40 5.32 -1.65
CA GLU A 112 -21.37 4.31 -1.19
C GLU A 112 -22.15 4.82 0.04
N PHE A 113 -23.42 4.50 0.09
CA PHE A 113 -24.28 4.85 1.22
C PHE A 113 -24.71 3.60 1.97
N TYR A 114 -24.36 3.52 3.24
CA TYR A 114 -24.77 2.44 4.11
C TYR A 114 -25.86 2.90 5.07
N ASN A 115 -27.00 2.22 5.05
CA ASN A 115 -28.13 2.48 5.94
C ASN A 115 -27.95 1.81 7.32
N SER A 116 -27.01 0.88 7.43
CA SER A 116 -26.69 0.15 8.66
C SER A 116 -25.18 -0.13 8.73
N SER A 117 -24.73 -0.63 9.87
CA SER A 117 -23.34 -1.06 10.01
C SER A 117 -23.00 -2.17 9.02
N GLN A 118 -21.83 -2.05 8.40
CA GLN A 118 -21.32 -3.00 7.42
C GLN A 118 -19.96 -3.55 7.87
N VAL A 119 -19.73 -4.81 7.55
CA VAL A 119 -18.41 -5.43 7.65
C VAL A 119 -17.70 -5.23 6.31
N LEU A 120 -16.48 -4.76 6.38
CA LEU A 120 -15.58 -4.65 5.23
C LEU A 120 -14.66 -5.85 5.23
N LEU A 121 -14.50 -6.46 4.08
CA LEU A 121 -13.56 -7.55 3.87
C LEU A 121 -13.16 -7.57 2.40
N GLY A 122 -11.88 -7.58 2.12
CA GLY A 122 -11.43 -7.57 0.74
C GLY A 122 -9.95 -7.82 0.56
N ALA A 123 -9.54 -7.68 -0.71
CA ALA A 123 -8.16 -7.84 -1.13
C ALA A 123 -7.55 -6.47 -1.45
N ASP A 124 -6.28 -6.32 -1.10
CA ASP A 124 -5.52 -5.09 -1.29
C ASP A 124 -4.24 -5.37 -2.08
N GLY A 125 -3.89 -4.41 -2.92
CA GLY A 125 -2.56 -4.29 -3.46
C GLY A 125 -1.88 -3.06 -2.90
N VAL A 126 -0.57 -2.97 -3.09
CA VAL A 126 0.21 -1.77 -2.83
C VAL A 126 1.31 -1.62 -3.85
N VAL A 127 1.57 -0.41 -4.27
CA VAL A 127 2.74 -0.01 -5.04
C VAL A 127 3.20 1.35 -4.55
N GLY A 128 4.48 1.51 -4.22
CA GLY A 128 4.95 2.75 -3.64
C GLY A 128 6.46 2.94 -3.68
N LEU A 129 6.84 4.12 -3.23
CA LEU A 129 8.22 4.52 -3.01
C LEU A 129 8.40 4.86 -1.53
N GLU A 130 9.49 4.41 -0.95
CA GLU A 130 9.91 4.77 0.40
C GLU A 130 11.30 5.40 0.35
N TYR A 131 11.48 6.45 1.11
CA TYR A 131 12.78 7.09 1.31
C TYR A 131 13.09 7.19 2.81
N VAL A 132 14.16 6.51 3.21
CA VAL A 132 14.74 6.66 4.54
C VAL A 132 15.71 7.81 4.51
N ILE A 133 15.45 8.85 5.30
CA ILE A 133 16.27 10.06 5.33
C ILE A 133 17.64 9.72 5.95
N PRO A 134 18.76 9.98 5.24
CA PRO A 134 20.10 9.69 5.76
C PRO A 134 20.36 10.39 7.10
N ASN A 135 21.01 9.69 8.01
CA ASN A 135 21.32 10.17 9.36
C ASN A 135 20.09 10.59 10.19
N SER A 136 18.91 10.10 9.83
CA SER A 136 17.66 10.33 10.55
C SER A 136 16.89 9.01 10.70
N PRO A 137 16.20 8.78 11.80
CA PRO A 137 15.35 7.61 11.97
C PRO A 137 13.97 7.79 11.31
N ILE A 138 13.88 8.59 10.25
CA ILE A 138 12.62 8.91 9.60
C ILE A 138 12.58 8.30 8.20
N ALA A 139 11.52 7.56 7.91
CA ALA A 139 11.15 7.10 6.58
C ALA A 139 9.87 7.81 6.12
N VAL A 140 9.86 8.24 4.86
CA VAL A 140 8.68 8.81 4.20
C VAL A 140 8.30 7.91 3.04
N SER A 141 7.02 7.62 2.88
CA SER A 141 6.53 6.80 1.78
C SER A 141 5.37 7.46 1.05
N LEU A 142 5.30 7.21 -0.25
CA LEU A 142 4.18 7.56 -1.10
C LEU A 142 3.74 6.30 -1.85
N ASP A 143 2.47 5.97 -1.77
CA ASP A 143 1.95 4.75 -2.37
C ASP A 143 0.55 4.91 -2.98
N LEU A 144 0.20 3.93 -3.80
CA LEU A 144 -1.14 3.68 -4.31
C LEU A 144 -1.57 2.29 -3.83
N ASN A 145 -2.77 2.22 -3.28
CA ASN A 145 -3.36 0.99 -2.78
C ASN A 145 -4.63 0.67 -3.59
N PRO A 146 -4.51 -0.16 -4.64
CA PRO A 146 -5.69 -0.75 -5.27
C PRO A 146 -6.36 -1.70 -4.28
N ARG A 147 -7.64 -1.49 -4.05
CA ARG A 147 -8.46 -2.21 -3.08
C ARG A 147 -9.69 -2.79 -3.76
N LEU A 148 -9.97 -4.05 -3.49
CA LEU A 148 -11.18 -4.75 -3.92
C LEU A 148 -12.00 -5.12 -2.70
N GLU A 149 -13.11 -4.41 -2.47
CA GLU A 149 -14.08 -4.74 -1.43
C GLU A 149 -14.98 -5.88 -1.90
N LEU A 150 -15.21 -6.86 -1.04
CA LEU A 150 -15.96 -8.07 -1.39
C LEU A 150 -17.23 -8.26 -0.53
N ALA A 151 -17.21 -7.83 0.73
CA ALA A 151 -18.31 -8.12 1.67
C ALA A 151 -19.48 -7.14 1.55
N SER A 152 -19.21 -5.85 1.39
CA SER A 152 -20.25 -4.82 1.32
C SER A 152 -20.70 -4.49 -0.11
N GLY A 153 -20.48 -5.40 -1.03
CA GLY A 153 -20.72 -5.28 -2.47
C GLY A 153 -19.39 -5.16 -3.21
N PRO A 154 -19.20 -5.91 -4.31
CA PRO A 154 -17.93 -5.90 -5.02
C PRO A 154 -17.70 -4.55 -5.71
N PHE A 155 -16.75 -3.78 -5.22
CA PHE A 155 -16.28 -2.57 -5.87
C PHE A 155 -14.76 -2.44 -5.77
N PHE A 156 -14.21 -1.77 -6.76
CA PHE A 156 -12.79 -1.45 -6.84
C PHE A 156 -12.57 0.01 -6.45
N ASP A 157 -11.53 0.25 -5.65
CA ASP A 157 -11.09 1.58 -5.29
C ASP A 157 -9.56 1.70 -5.40
N LEU A 158 -9.07 2.93 -5.55
CA LEU A 158 -7.65 3.22 -5.64
C LEU A 158 -7.30 4.34 -4.68
N ALA A 159 -6.65 4.02 -3.57
CA ALA A 159 -6.33 4.98 -2.53
C ALA A 159 -4.86 5.41 -2.59
N PRO A 160 -4.58 6.71 -2.79
CA PRO A 160 -3.24 7.24 -2.55
C PRO A 160 -2.96 7.31 -1.05
N GLY A 161 -1.71 7.05 -0.67
CA GLY A 161 -1.25 7.11 0.70
C GLY A 161 0.07 7.85 0.84
N LEU A 162 0.21 8.62 1.92
CA LEU A 162 1.46 9.24 2.36
C LEU A 162 1.80 8.71 3.76
N GLY A 163 2.95 8.07 3.90
CA GLY A 163 3.42 7.51 5.17
C GLY A 163 4.59 8.34 5.74
N ILE A 164 4.59 8.48 7.06
CA ILE A 164 5.73 8.99 7.82
C ILE A 164 5.95 8.04 8.98
N LYS A 165 7.12 7.38 9.03
CA LYS A 165 7.44 6.33 10.00
C LYS A 165 8.75 6.64 10.70
N TYR A 166 8.83 6.27 11.96
CA TYR A 166 10.07 6.20 12.73
C TYR A 166 10.65 4.79 12.57
N THR A 167 11.94 4.71 12.28
CA THR A 167 12.67 3.45 12.03
C THR A 167 13.50 3.07 13.26
N PHE A 168 13.48 1.77 13.62
CA PHE A 168 14.16 1.18 14.76
C PHE A 168 15.23 0.17 14.33
#